data_c9b14e21f62d83b4e2d8b3475935e138
#
_entry.id   c9b14e21f62d83b4e2d8b3475935e138
#
_cell.length_a   1.000
_cell.length_b   1.000
_cell.length_c   1.000
_cell.angle_alpha   90.00
_cell.angle_beta   90.00
_cell.angle_gamma   90.00
#
_symmetry.space_group_name_H-M   'P 1'
#
loop_
_entity.id
_entity.type
_entity.pdbx_description
1 polymer ?
#
loop_
_entity_poly.entity_id
_entity_poly.type
_entity_poly.pdbx_seq_one_letter_code
_entity_poly.pdbx_strand_id
1 'polypeptide(L)'
;EALAFLLRQLTDIKNEVPDEDGIREIVDLWKNEDSGEIAPAWLEHLNQLIDRLDSEQEARQMYIKKYWGNFIGGSDDSLNLVAFLEDQKKEEIPLSEIFAKIGLDKQSWDFRQTVEYLEFTHSDGVEMDFHFAIDVVTDLAAILLECSVSGSVNLQDLDEYNTPVCRIRITATPEEHDAMNKSLADFAQNPMEYDLSEMMDDEEIHEMARDVEALRKELYEAAGRNRDYHVKAADVKPLLSDWKGADGCIATNRITVEGYKVGYCYREKPDGGWDSGWRFTAGDESEAYMDDPNNAGIYKLNTICNDDPDIIPLLNTSAPCAFERDENGVFQQIKDWKPDEDEEDPDMDILKQCQKWHE
;
A
#
# COMPACT_ATOMS: atom_id res chain seq x y z
N GLU A 1 -34.03 -0.65 -18.61
CA GLU A 1 -33.70 0.58 -19.38
C GLU A 1 -32.93 1.58 -18.50
N ALA A 2 -33.34 1.84 -17.24
CA ALA A 2 -32.64 2.75 -16.32
C ALA A 2 -31.21 2.26 -15.99
N LEU A 3 -31.04 0.94 -15.68
CA LEU A 3 -29.74 0.34 -15.42
C LEU A 3 -28.82 0.39 -16.64
N ALA A 4 -29.38 0.18 -17.85
CA ALA A 4 -28.60 0.29 -19.10
C ALA A 4 -28.19 1.75 -19.40
N PHE A 5 -29.01 2.72 -18.99
CA PHE A 5 -28.67 4.13 -19.08
C PHE A 5 -27.54 4.50 -18.09
N LEU A 6 -27.63 4.01 -16.84
CA LEU A 6 -26.59 4.19 -15.82
C LEU A 6 -25.26 3.57 -16.24
N LEU A 7 -25.29 2.33 -16.71
CA LEU A 7 -24.10 1.64 -17.23
C LEU A 7 -23.50 2.37 -18.45
N ARG A 8 -24.31 2.98 -19.30
CA ARG A 8 -23.83 3.82 -20.40
C ARG A 8 -23.19 5.11 -19.88
N GLN A 9 -23.82 5.80 -18.95
CA GLN A 9 -23.25 6.98 -18.33
C GLN A 9 -21.92 6.63 -17.62
N LEU A 10 -21.87 5.57 -16.83
CA LEU A 10 -20.65 5.07 -16.20
C LEU A 10 -19.60 4.58 -17.22
N THR A 11 -20.02 4.14 -18.40
CA THR A 11 -19.10 3.71 -19.46
C THR A 11 -18.59 4.89 -20.30
N ASP A 12 -19.41 5.89 -20.54
CA ASP A 12 -19.01 7.14 -21.19
C ASP A 12 -18.07 7.95 -20.28
N ILE A 13 -18.25 7.86 -18.97
CA ILE A 13 -17.39 8.42 -17.92
C ILE A 13 -16.06 7.65 -17.78
N LYS A 14 -15.94 6.39 -18.25
CA LYS A 14 -14.68 5.64 -18.23
C LYS A 14 -13.51 6.28 -18.99
N ASN A 15 -13.75 7.31 -19.78
CA ASN A 15 -12.72 8.09 -20.44
C ASN A 15 -12.34 9.39 -19.67
N GLU A 16 -13.15 9.77 -18.69
CA GLU A 16 -12.87 10.78 -17.68
C GLU A 16 -13.33 10.15 -16.38
N VAL A 17 -12.42 9.71 -15.53
CA VAL A 17 -12.78 9.12 -14.22
C VAL A 17 -13.54 10.21 -13.46
N PRO A 18 -14.86 10.04 -13.16
CA PRO A 18 -15.55 11.03 -12.37
C PRO A 18 -14.90 10.98 -10.98
N ASP A 19 -14.57 12.13 -10.48
CA ASP A 19 -14.27 12.29 -9.08
C ASP A 19 -15.50 11.90 -8.25
N GLU A 20 -15.31 11.70 -6.99
CA GLU A 20 -16.34 11.31 -6.02
C GLU A 20 -17.54 12.27 -6.05
N ASP A 21 -17.28 13.57 -6.25
CA ASP A 21 -18.29 14.61 -6.38
C ASP A 21 -19.15 14.43 -7.63
N GLY A 22 -18.57 14.03 -8.75
CA GLY A 22 -19.30 13.73 -9.98
C GLY A 22 -20.24 12.53 -9.83
N ILE A 23 -19.84 11.48 -9.08
CA ILE A 23 -20.71 10.33 -8.76
C ILE A 23 -21.84 10.78 -7.84
N ARG A 24 -21.56 11.58 -6.81
CA ARG A 24 -22.57 12.14 -5.89
C ARG A 24 -23.55 13.05 -6.63
N GLU A 25 -23.08 13.90 -7.53
CA GLU A 25 -23.92 14.76 -8.36
C GLU A 25 -24.87 13.95 -9.26
N ILE A 26 -24.41 12.87 -9.87
CA ILE A 26 -25.23 11.94 -10.65
C ILE A 26 -26.29 11.27 -9.78
N VAL A 27 -25.91 10.80 -8.57
CA VAL A 27 -26.84 10.17 -7.62
C VAL A 27 -27.88 11.19 -7.10
N ASP A 28 -27.48 12.43 -6.85
CA ASP A 28 -28.39 13.50 -6.38
C ASP A 28 -29.32 14.02 -7.49
N LEU A 29 -28.85 14.09 -8.73
CA LEU A 29 -29.71 14.34 -9.91
C LEU A 29 -30.76 13.25 -10.05
N TRP A 30 -30.41 12.01 -9.81
CA TRP A 30 -31.33 10.87 -9.86
C TRP A 30 -32.33 10.83 -8.72
N LYS A 31 -31.93 11.25 -7.50
CA LYS A 31 -32.83 11.40 -6.35
C LYS A 31 -33.87 12.51 -6.57
N ASN A 32 -33.53 13.51 -7.37
CA ASN A 32 -34.35 14.68 -7.62
C ASN A 32 -35.22 14.58 -8.90
N GLU A 33 -34.89 13.68 -9.83
CA GLU A 33 -35.79 13.35 -10.94
C GLU A 33 -36.88 12.43 -10.44
N ASP A 34 -38.13 12.87 -10.55
CA ASP A 34 -39.37 12.16 -10.16
C ASP A 34 -39.64 10.98 -11.12
N SER A 35 -38.58 10.18 -11.38
CA SER A 35 -38.65 8.95 -12.16
C SER A 35 -39.07 7.80 -11.24
N GLY A 36 -40.37 7.64 -11.06
CA GLY A 36 -41.01 6.64 -10.19
C GLY A 36 -40.72 5.16 -10.48
N GLU A 37 -39.53 4.85 -11.02
CA GLU A 37 -39.16 3.51 -11.47
C GLU A 37 -37.93 2.91 -10.75
N ILE A 38 -37.20 3.66 -9.91
CA ILE A 38 -36.07 3.09 -9.17
C ILE A 38 -36.56 2.62 -7.79
N ALA A 39 -36.53 1.32 -7.55
CA ALA A 39 -36.92 0.79 -6.25
C ALA A 39 -36.03 1.41 -5.13
N PRO A 40 -36.61 1.84 -3.99
CA PRO A 40 -35.86 2.41 -2.87
C PRO A 40 -34.70 1.54 -2.38
N ALA A 41 -34.81 0.22 -2.52
CA ALA A 41 -33.74 -0.72 -2.19
C ALA A 41 -32.47 -0.54 -3.02
N TRP A 42 -32.58 -0.14 -4.29
CA TRP A 42 -31.43 0.13 -5.14
C TRP A 42 -30.70 1.43 -4.79
N LEU A 43 -31.44 2.48 -4.39
CA LEU A 43 -30.85 3.71 -3.89
C LEU A 43 -30.13 3.49 -2.57
N GLU A 44 -30.67 2.66 -1.71
CA GLU A 44 -30.05 2.28 -0.45
C GLU A 44 -28.75 1.48 -0.70
N HIS A 45 -28.77 0.55 -1.64
CA HIS A 45 -27.61 -0.23 -2.02
C HIS A 45 -26.50 0.62 -2.67
N LEU A 46 -26.86 1.56 -3.57
CA LEU A 46 -25.89 2.51 -4.14
C LEU A 46 -25.27 3.42 -3.07
N ASN A 47 -26.06 3.90 -2.11
CA ASN A 47 -25.52 4.68 -0.99
C ASN A 47 -24.58 3.83 -0.12
N GLN A 48 -24.90 2.58 0.16
CA GLN A 48 -24.00 1.66 0.90
C GLN A 48 -22.71 1.36 0.13
N LEU A 49 -22.75 1.28 -1.21
CA LEU A 49 -21.56 1.13 -2.04
C LEU A 49 -20.71 2.41 -2.03
N ILE A 50 -21.35 3.59 -2.12
CA ILE A 50 -20.65 4.87 -2.01
C ILE A 50 -20.00 4.99 -0.63
N ASP A 51 -20.77 4.77 0.46
CA ASP A 51 -20.25 4.84 1.83
C ASP A 51 -19.10 3.85 2.08
N ARG A 52 -19.15 2.68 1.45
CA ARG A 52 -18.07 1.68 1.51
C ARG A 52 -16.84 2.13 0.72
N LEU A 53 -17.02 2.68 -0.49
CA LEU A 53 -15.93 3.25 -1.28
C LEU A 53 -15.31 4.45 -0.58
N ASP A 54 -16.12 5.31 0.03
CA ASP A 54 -15.67 6.44 0.83
C ASP A 54 -14.85 5.97 2.04
N SER A 55 -15.33 4.96 2.78
CA SER A 55 -14.62 4.41 3.93
C SER A 55 -13.32 3.69 3.53
N GLU A 56 -13.30 2.99 2.39
CA GLU A 56 -12.09 2.38 1.83
C GLU A 56 -11.11 3.45 1.33
N GLN A 57 -11.60 4.55 0.75
CA GLN A 57 -10.76 5.65 0.28
C GLN A 57 -10.21 6.46 1.46
N GLU A 58 -11.00 6.67 2.52
CA GLU A 58 -10.53 7.27 3.77
C GLU A 58 -9.47 6.40 4.46
N ALA A 59 -9.64 5.08 4.47
CA ALA A 59 -8.64 4.16 4.97
C ALA A 59 -7.36 4.14 4.11
N ARG A 60 -7.50 4.30 2.78
CA ARG A 60 -6.37 4.31 1.83
C ARG A 60 -5.49 5.56 1.89
N GLN A 61 -5.88 6.62 2.58
CA GLN A 61 -5.11 7.88 2.71
C GLN A 61 -4.80 8.22 4.16
N MET A 62 -4.78 7.20 5.02
CA MET A 62 -4.65 7.34 6.45
C MET A 62 -3.35 8.06 6.85
N TYR A 63 -2.25 7.81 6.15
CA TYR A 63 -0.93 8.35 6.52
C TYR A 63 -0.72 9.76 5.98
N ILE A 64 -1.23 10.09 4.78
CA ILE A 64 -1.21 11.47 4.29
C ILE A 64 -2.04 12.36 5.22
N LYS A 65 -3.27 11.99 5.55
CA LYS A 65 -4.10 12.74 6.50
C LYS A 65 -3.45 12.89 7.89
N LYS A 66 -2.60 11.95 8.29
CA LYS A 66 -1.91 11.97 9.58
C LYS A 66 -0.70 12.89 9.63
N TYR A 67 0.09 12.90 8.56
CA TYR A 67 1.40 13.57 8.56
C TYR A 67 1.45 14.83 7.71
N TRP A 68 0.63 14.93 6.65
CA TRP A 68 0.68 16.02 5.69
C TRP A 68 -0.08 17.25 6.15
N GLY A 69 0.50 18.43 5.89
CA GLY A 69 -0.19 19.72 6.09
C GLY A 69 0.23 20.52 7.32
N ASN A 70 1.28 20.09 8.03
CA ASN A 70 1.90 20.86 9.11
C ASN A 70 3.40 21.03 8.81
N PHE A 71 4.30 20.42 9.58
CA PHE A 71 5.74 20.47 9.29
C PHE A 71 6.12 19.60 8.09
N ILE A 72 5.38 18.55 7.82
CA ILE A 72 5.54 17.68 6.66
C ILE A 72 4.44 18.06 5.66
N GLY A 73 4.81 18.36 4.43
CA GLY A 73 3.85 18.77 3.40
C GLY A 73 3.31 20.19 3.53
N GLY A 74 3.89 21.02 4.40
CA GLY A 74 3.40 22.38 4.69
C GLY A 74 4.29 23.51 4.18
N SER A 75 5.42 23.21 3.54
CA SER A 75 6.39 24.20 3.05
C SER A 75 6.21 24.54 1.57
N ASP A 76 6.88 25.60 1.12
CA ASP A 76 6.97 25.91 -0.31
C ASP A 76 7.68 24.78 -1.08
N ASP A 77 8.64 24.10 -0.45
CA ASP A 77 9.32 22.92 -1.02
C ASP A 77 8.34 21.77 -1.25
N SER A 78 7.36 21.60 -0.36
CA SER A 78 6.29 20.60 -0.50
C SER A 78 5.44 20.87 -1.74
N LEU A 79 5.06 22.14 -1.98
CA LEU A 79 4.29 22.53 -3.18
C LEU A 79 5.10 22.30 -4.46
N ASN A 80 6.39 22.65 -4.43
CA ASN A 80 7.30 22.39 -5.55
C ASN A 80 7.47 20.89 -5.82
N LEU A 81 7.49 20.06 -4.77
CA LEU A 81 7.55 18.59 -4.91
C LEU A 81 6.28 18.04 -5.56
N VAL A 82 5.09 18.52 -5.14
CA VAL A 82 3.82 18.09 -5.75
C VAL A 82 3.81 18.50 -7.24
N ALA A 83 4.16 19.74 -7.58
CA ALA A 83 4.25 20.20 -8.96
C ALA A 83 5.25 19.37 -9.78
N PHE A 84 6.40 19.00 -9.18
CA PHE A 84 7.36 18.09 -9.81
C PHE A 84 6.74 16.73 -10.13
N LEU A 85 6.04 16.13 -9.15
CA LEU A 85 5.43 14.80 -9.31
C LEU A 85 4.33 14.81 -10.39
N GLU A 86 3.51 15.85 -10.44
CA GLU A 86 2.50 16.05 -11.49
C GLU A 86 3.12 16.14 -12.90
N ASP A 87 4.20 16.89 -13.02
CA ASP A 87 4.86 17.10 -14.31
C ASP A 87 5.50 15.84 -14.88
N GLN A 88 5.77 14.82 -14.02
CA GLN A 88 6.29 13.55 -14.50
C GLN A 88 5.29 12.78 -15.36
N LYS A 89 3.97 12.96 -15.18
CA LYS A 89 2.91 12.28 -15.95
C LYS A 89 3.07 10.76 -15.96
N LYS A 90 3.49 10.19 -14.81
CA LYS A 90 3.73 8.78 -14.59
C LYS A 90 2.83 8.25 -13.50
N GLU A 91 2.35 7.03 -13.65
CA GLU A 91 1.62 6.31 -12.60
C GLU A 91 2.55 5.73 -11.52
N GLU A 92 3.80 5.42 -11.89
CA GLU A 92 4.82 4.90 -10.98
C GLU A 92 6.17 5.56 -11.26
N ILE A 93 6.88 5.94 -10.19
CA ILE A 93 8.23 6.53 -10.27
C ILE A 93 9.10 5.97 -9.13
N PRO A 94 10.30 5.44 -9.44
CA PRO A 94 11.27 5.03 -8.42
C PRO A 94 11.82 6.23 -7.66
N LEU A 95 12.08 6.06 -6.35
CA LEU A 95 12.68 7.09 -5.50
C LEU A 95 14.02 7.60 -6.05
N SER A 96 14.87 6.69 -6.55
CA SER A 96 16.13 7.05 -7.20
C SER A 96 15.97 7.95 -8.43
N GLU A 97 14.90 7.81 -9.19
CA GLU A 97 14.61 8.69 -10.32
C GLU A 97 14.23 10.11 -9.85
N ILE A 98 13.43 10.21 -8.78
CA ILE A 98 13.10 11.50 -8.15
C ILE A 98 14.39 12.16 -7.69
N PHE A 99 15.20 11.46 -6.90
CA PHE A 99 16.47 11.97 -6.36
C PHE A 99 17.39 12.48 -7.46
N ALA A 100 17.54 11.73 -8.55
CA ALA A 100 18.39 12.12 -9.67
C ALA A 100 17.89 13.36 -10.41
N LYS A 101 16.56 13.52 -10.54
CA LYS A 101 15.95 14.64 -11.28
C LYS A 101 15.99 15.95 -10.52
N ILE A 102 15.87 15.92 -9.20
CA ILE A 102 15.89 17.11 -8.34
C ILE A 102 17.26 17.35 -7.68
N GLY A 103 18.23 16.45 -7.87
CA GLY A 103 19.61 16.62 -7.42
C GLY A 103 19.91 16.08 -6.02
N LEU A 104 18.97 15.40 -5.33
CA LEU A 104 19.18 14.79 -4.01
C LEU A 104 20.21 13.66 -4.01
N ASP A 105 20.39 12.97 -5.13
CA ASP A 105 21.38 11.89 -5.31
C ASP A 105 22.82 12.35 -5.06
N LYS A 106 23.10 13.64 -5.21
CA LYS A 106 24.43 14.24 -5.01
C LYS A 106 24.82 14.38 -3.55
N GLN A 107 23.87 14.29 -2.62
CA GLN A 107 24.07 14.54 -1.19
C GLN A 107 24.44 13.27 -0.38
N SER A 108 24.46 12.10 -1.01
CA SER A 108 24.87 10.84 -0.34
C SER A 108 24.08 10.56 0.94
N TRP A 109 22.79 10.93 0.99
CA TRP A 109 21.87 10.78 2.13
C TRP A 109 22.22 11.64 3.37
N ASP A 110 23.04 12.66 3.22
CA ASP A 110 23.30 13.71 4.23
C ASP A 110 22.60 15.01 3.80
N PHE A 111 21.51 15.33 4.46
CA PHE A 111 20.61 16.44 4.11
C PHE A 111 20.68 17.60 5.09
N ARG A 112 21.78 17.71 5.86
CA ARG A 112 21.95 18.76 6.87
C ARG A 112 22.06 20.15 6.27
N GLN A 113 22.69 20.25 5.10
CA GLN A 113 23.03 21.54 4.51
C GLN A 113 22.18 21.89 3.31
N THR A 114 21.84 23.14 3.21
CA THR A 114 21.24 23.75 2.01
C THR A 114 22.24 23.72 0.87
N VAL A 115 21.76 23.35 -0.33
CA VAL A 115 22.58 23.26 -1.54
C VAL A 115 21.91 23.96 -2.71
N GLU A 116 22.67 24.70 -3.52
CA GLU A 116 22.17 25.55 -4.59
C GLU A 116 21.66 24.78 -5.84
N TYR A 117 21.80 23.45 -5.89
CA TYR A 117 21.48 22.65 -7.07
C TYR A 117 20.26 21.75 -6.92
N LEU A 118 19.45 21.99 -5.90
CA LEU A 118 18.17 21.30 -5.77
C LEU A 118 17.11 22.04 -6.57
N GLU A 119 16.95 21.68 -7.82
CA GLU A 119 16.06 22.36 -8.77
C GLU A 119 15.51 21.41 -9.81
N PHE A 120 14.40 21.76 -10.41
CA PHE A 120 13.91 21.16 -11.63
C PHE A 120 13.29 22.20 -12.55
N THR A 121 13.23 21.91 -13.84
CA THR A 121 12.52 22.75 -14.81
C THR A 121 11.20 22.08 -15.14
N HIS A 122 10.09 22.73 -14.80
CA HIS A 122 8.74 22.30 -15.14
C HIS A 122 8.52 22.32 -16.66
N SER A 123 7.58 21.51 -17.17
CA SER A 123 7.34 21.35 -18.62
C SER A 123 6.92 22.64 -19.34
N ASP A 124 6.44 23.66 -18.65
CA ASP A 124 6.15 24.99 -19.17
C ASP A 124 7.38 25.93 -19.21
N GLY A 125 8.53 25.46 -18.73
CA GLY A 125 9.81 26.17 -18.74
C GLY A 125 10.07 27.01 -17.49
N VAL A 126 9.25 26.91 -16.45
CA VAL A 126 9.49 27.55 -15.15
C VAL A 126 10.54 26.74 -14.37
N GLU A 127 11.58 27.42 -13.90
CA GLU A 127 12.56 26.84 -12.97
C GLU A 127 11.98 26.91 -11.56
N MET A 128 12.04 25.77 -10.83
CA MET A 128 11.61 25.63 -9.45
C MET A 128 12.76 25.07 -8.64
N ASP A 129 13.05 25.68 -7.51
CA ASP A 129 14.13 25.31 -6.60
C ASP A 129 13.56 24.78 -5.28
N PHE A 130 14.37 23.99 -4.59
CA PHE A 130 14.08 23.49 -3.24
C PHE A 130 15.11 24.10 -2.28
N HIS A 131 14.62 24.57 -1.13
CA HIS A 131 15.45 25.28 -0.15
C HIS A 131 16.13 24.28 0.80
N PHE A 132 15.34 23.29 1.30
CA PHE A 132 15.84 22.37 2.31
C PHE A 132 15.64 20.93 1.87
N ALA A 133 16.75 20.23 1.65
CA ALA A 133 16.70 18.83 1.22
C ALA A 133 15.96 17.95 2.23
N ILE A 134 16.06 18.23 3.53
CA ILE A 134 15.37 17.45 4.56
C ILE A 134 13.86 17.59 4.47
N ASP A 135 13.30 18.77 4.13
CA ASP A 135 11.86 18.96 3.91
C ASP A 135 11.37 18.05 2.79
N VAL A 136 12.05 18.08 1.63
CA VAL A 136 11.70 17.23 0.49
C VAL A 136 11.79 15.75 0.84
N VAL A 137 12.77 15.35 1.62
CA VAL A 137 12.97 13.94 2.03
C VAL A 137 11.90 13.49 3.02
N THR A 138 11.47 14.35 3.96
CA THR A 138 10.37 14.02 4.89
C THR A 138 9.04 13.92 4.15
N ASP A 139 8.80 14.78 3.19
CA ASP A 139 7.62 14.74 2.32
C ASP A 139 7.58 13.45 1.48
N LEU A 140 8.70 13.11 0.84
CA LEU A 140 8.84 11.86 0.10
C LEU A 140 8.65 10.63 1.00
N ALA A 141 9.07 10.69 2.27
CA ALA A 141 8.86 9.62 3.22
C ALA A 141 7.37 9.42 3.55
N ALA A 142 6.61 10.52 3.72
CA ALA A 142 5.17 10.45 3.97
C ALA A 142 4.42 9.88 2.75
N ILE A 143 4.76 10.33 1.54
CA ILE A 143 4.19 9.81 0.29
C ILE A 143 4.56 8.33 0.09
N LEU A 144 5.81 7.95 0.37
CA LEU A 144 6.28 6.57 0.24
C LEU A 144 5.58 5.63 1.24
N LEU A 145 5.32 6.11 2.47
CA LEU A 145 4.56 5.36 3.47
C LEU A 145 3.14 5.09 2.96
N GLU A 146 2.45 6.12 2.47
CA GLU A 146 1.10 5.97 1.90
C GLU A 146 1.12 5.00 0.71
N CYS A 147 2.08 5.16 -0.22
CA CYS A 147 2.23 4.24 -1.35
C CYS A 147 2.51 2.80 -0.94
N SER A 148 3.25 2.59 0.17
CA SER A 148 3.59 1.26 0.67
C SER A 148 2.38 0.53 1.25
N VAL A 149 1.42 1.26 1.81
CA VAL A 149 0.23 0.70 2.45
C VAL A 149 -0.98 0.70 1.51
N SER A 150 -1.26 1.84 0.85
CA SER A 150 -2.43 2.03 0.02
C SER A 150 -2.18 1.79 -1.48
N GLY A 151 -0.93 1.54 -1.86
CA GLY A 151 -0.51 1.28 -3.24
C GLY A 151 -0.24 2.55 -4.07
N SER A 152 -0.86 3.67 -3.77
CA SER A 152 -0.67 4.96 -4.47
C SER A 152 -1.20 6.12 -3.63
N VAL A 153 -0.76 7.33 -3.96
CA VAL A 153 -1.29 8.58 -3.40
C VAL A 153 -1.98 9.37 -4.51
N ASN A 154 -3.06 10.08 -4.17
CA ASN A 154 -3.66 11.08 -5.05
C ASN A 154 -3.01 12.43 -4.78
N LEU A 155 -2.37 13.02 -5.77
CA LEU A 155 -1.66 14.29 -5.60
C LEU A 155 -2.60 15.45 -5.24
N GLN A 156 -3.88 15.37 -5.61
CA GLN A 156 -4.90 16.35 -5.20
C GLN A 156 -5.06 16.44 -3.67
N ASP A 157 -4.80 15.36 -2.94
CA ASP A 157 -4.90 15.36 -1.49
C ASP A 157 -3.68 16.02 -0.82
N LEU A 158 -2.62 16.27 -1.58
CA LEU A 158 -1.40 16.94 -1.14
C LEU A 158 -1.44 18.45 -1.40
N ASP A 159 -2.19 18.88 -2.43
CA ASP A 159 -2.42 20.29 -2.76
C ASP A 159 -3.87 20.48 -3.23
N GLU A 160 -4.69 21.10 -2.40
CA GLU A 160 -6.12 21.32 -2.64
C GLU A 160 -6.40 22.30 -3.81
N TYR A 161 -5.41 23.09 -4.24
CA TYR A 161 -5.67 24.23 -5.09
C TYR A 161 -5.43 23.99 -6.58
N ASN A 162 -4.81 22.90 -6.99
CA ASN A 162 -4.20 22.90 -8.32
C ASN A 162 -4.45 21.69 -9.22
N THR A 163 -5.18 20.63 -8.85
CA THR A 163 -4.91 19.41 -9.58
C THR A 163 -6.10 18.68 -10.15
N PRO A 164 -6.02 18.26 -11.43
CA PRO A 164 -6.81 17.11 -11.87
C PRO A 164 -6.41 15.85 -11.08
N VAL A 165 -7.36 14.98 -10.79
CA VAL A 165 -7.13 13.70 -10.12
C VAL A 165 -5.94 12.99 -10.76
N CYS A 166 -4.80 12.96 -10.09
CA CYS A 166 -3.59 12.30 -10.54
C CYS A 166 -3.09 11.37 -9.43
N ARG A 167 -3.08 10.08 -9.70
CA ARG A 167 -2.53 9.08 -8.77
C ARG A 167 -1.13 8.71 -9.18
N ILE A 168 -0.24 8.71 -8.19
CA ILE A 168 1.15 8.29 -8.38
C ILE A 168 1.53 7.26 -7.32
N ARG A 169 2.39 6.34 -7.70
CA ARG A 169 3.05 5.40 -6.81
C ARG A 169 4.54 5.69 -6.79
N ILE A 170 5.08 5.99 -5.61
CA ILE A 170 6.53 6.03 -5.40
C ILE A 170 6.97 4.66 -4.90
N THR A 171 8.05 4.13 -5.50
CA THR A 171 8.66 2.86 -5.11
C THR A 171 10.09 3.08 -4.65
N ALA A 172 10.55 2.31 -3.66
CA ALA A 172 11.91 2.35 -3.16
C ALA A 172 12.47 0.95 -3.00
N THR A 173 13.77 0.80 -3.26
CA THR A 173 14.49 -0.46 -3.00
C THR A 173 14.70 -0.65 -1.50
N PRO A 174 15.00 -1.88 -1.05
CA PRO A 174 15.38 -2.14 0.34
C PRO A 174 16.53 -1.25 0.85
N GLU A 175 17.52 -1.00 0.01
CA GLU A 175 18.67 -0.16 0.33
C GLU A 175 18.28 1.31 0.49
N GLU A 176 17.36 1.80 -0.35
CA GLU A 176 16.82 3.16 -0.26
C GLU A 176 15.97 3.34 0.99
N HIS A 177 15.13 2.36 1.36
CA HIS A 177 14.42 2.36 2.63
C HIS A 177 15.37 2.42 3.83
N ASP A 178 16.44 1.63 3.84
CA ASP A 178 17.41 1.62 4.92
C ASP A 178 18.20 2.94 4.99
N ALA A 179 18.52 3.55 3.85
CA ALA A 179 19.20 4.83 3.78
C ALA A 179 18.29 5.97 4.27
N MET A 180 17.04 6.02 3.80
CA MET A 180 16.03 6.98 4.24
C MET A 180 15.78 6.86 5.75
N ASN A 181 15.62 5.64 6.27
CA ASN A 181 15.46 5.39 7.69
C ASN A 181 16.61 5.97 8.53
N LYS A 182 17.86 5.84 8.06
CA LYS A 182 19.04 6.41 8.73
C LYS A 182 19.05 7.93 8.71
N SER A 183 18.75 8.54 7.56
CA SER A 183 18.71 10.00 7.42
C SER A 183 17.61 10.63 8.27
N LEU A 184 16.41 10.04 8.27
CA LEU A 184 15.31 10.52 9.12
C LEU A 184 15.61 10.31 10.61
N ALA A 185 16.28 9.21 11.00
CA ALA A 185 16.71 8.99 12.38
C ALA A 185 17.76 10.02 12.83
N ASP A 186 18.68 10.40 11.94
CA ASP A 186 19.68 11.42 12.21
C ASP A 186 19.03 12.79 12.44
N PHE A 187 18.09 13.20 11.56
CA PHE A 187 17.34 14.43 11.76
C PHE A 187 16.55 14.42 13.07
N ALA A 188 15.84 13.34 13.37
CA ALA A 188 15.05 13.22 14.59
C ALA A 188 15.89 13.32 15.87
N GLN A 189 17.15 12.86 15.82
CA GLN A 189 18.09 12.92 16.96
C GLN A 189 18.85 14.23 17.05
N ASN A 190 19.17 14.86 15.92
CA ASN A 190 20.05 16.02 15.81
C ASN A 190 19.42 17.16 14.98
N PRO A 191 18.17 17.57 15.22
CA PRO A 191 17.47 18.53 14.34
C PRO A 191 18.16 19.89 14.26
N MET A 192 18.85 20.31 15.32
CA MET A 192 19.61 21.57 15.38
C MET A 192 20.90 21.57 14.53
N GLU A 193 21.30 20.43 13.97
CA GLU A 193 22.45 20.33 13.05
C GLU A 193 22.06 20.56 11.59
N TYR A 194 20.77 20.78 11.32
CA TYR A 194 20.23 21.02 9.99
C TYR A 194 19.99 22.51 9.75
N ASP A 195 20.33 23.00 8.57
CA ASP A 195 20.14 24.43 8.19
C ASP A 195 18.65 24.86 8.29
N LEU A 196 17.72 23.92 8.16
CA LEU A 196 16.29 24.15 8.38
C LEU A 196 16.02 24.75 9.78
N SER A 197 16.82 24.42 10.80
CA SER A 197 16.67 24.95 12.16
C SER A 197 16.89 26.47 12.25
N GLU A 198 17.53 27.07 11.25
CA GLU A 198 17.70 28.54 11.20
C GLU A 198 16.39 29.26 10.79
N MET A 199 15.42 28.53 10.22
CA MET A 199 14.15 29.07 9.74
C MET A 199 12.98 28.82 10.68
N MET A 200 13.17 28.01 11.71
CA MET A 200 12.15 27.62 12.69
C MET A 200 12.60 28.02 14.09
N ASP A 201 11.67 28.16 15.04
CA ASP A 201 12.07 28.27 16.42
C ASP A 201 12.46 26.89 17.02
N ASP A 202 13.17 26.91 18.15
CA ASP A 202 13.70 25.69 18.77
C ASP A 202 12.58 24.69 19.15
N GLU A 203 11.38 25.16 19.47
CA GLU A 203 10.25 24.29 19.83
C GLU A 203 9.65 23.63 18.59
N GLU A 204 9.46 24.40 17.52
CA GLU A 204 8.91 23.93 16.24
C GLU A 204 9.81 22.86 15.60
N ILE A 205 11.13 23.09 15.51
CA ILE A 205 12.05 22.12 14.92
C ILE A 205 12.10 20.81 15.71
N HIS A 206 11.98 20.87 17.05
CA HIS A 206 11.91 19.67 17.88
C HIS A 206 10.53 18.98 17.78
N GLU A 207 9.46 19.71 17.51
CA GLU A 207 8.14 19.13 17.23
C GLU A 207 8.16 18.40 15.90
N MET A 208 8.67 19.01 14.83
CA MET A 208 8.89 18.38 13.53
C MET A 208 9.76 17.11 13.69
N ALA A 209 10.84 17.16 14.46
CA ALA A 209 11.69 15.99 14.70
C ALA A 209 10.93 14.82 15.35
N ARG A 210 9.95 15.08 16.24
CA ARG A 210 9.08 14.05 16.81
C ARG A 210 8.14 13.45 15.79
N ASP A 211 7.56 14.28 14.92
CA ASP A 211 6.67 13.82 13.83
C ASP A 211 7.44 12.98 12.82
N VAL A 212 8.65 13.41 12.45
CA VAL A 212 9.55 12.67 11.55
C VAL A 212 9.98 11.34 12.17
N GLU A 213 10.24 11.26 13.49
CA GLU A 213 10.55 9.99 14.16
C GLU A 213 9.36 9.03 14.16
N ALA A 214 8.13 9.55 14.31
CA ALA A 214 6.91 8.74 14.21
C ALA A 214 6.72 8.23 12.78
N LEU A 215 6.81 9.10 11.78
CA LEU A 215 6.74 8.76 10.35
C LEU A 215 7.79 7.71 9.97
N ARG A 216 9.04 7.91 10.38
CA ARG A 216 10.16 7.02 10.12
C ARG A 216 9.88 5.59 10.60
N LYS A 217 9.36 5.45 11.83
CA LYS A 217 9.04 4.13 12.41
C LYS A 217 7.96 3.42 11.60
N GLU A 218 6.88 4.11 11.28
CA GLU A 218 5.79 3.55 10.50
C GLU A 218 6.23 3.17 9.08
N LEU A 219 7.02 4.03 8.42
CA LEU A 219 7.59 3.73 7.11
C LEU A 219 8.49 2.48 7.16
N TYR A 220 9.32 2.35 8.19
CA TYR A 220 10.22 1.20 8.35
C TYR A 220 9.44 -0.09 8.62
N GLU A 221 8.36 -0.02 9.40
CA GLU A 221 7.42 -1.13 9.62
C GLU A 221 6.68 -1.51 8.33
N ALA A 222 6.12 -0.53 7.62
CA ALA A 222 5.43 -0.75 6.35
C ALA A 222 6.33 -1.38 5.29
N ALA A 223 7.61 -1.01 5.26
CA ALA A 223 8.62 -1.64 4.42
C ALA A 223 9.01 -3.07 4.88
N GLY A 224 8.43 -3.58 5.96
CA GLY A 224 8.75 -4.87 6.52
C GLY A 224 10.15 -4.97 7.16
N ARG A 225 10.80 -3.82 7.40
CA ARG A 225 12.18 -3.76 7.92
C ARG A 225 12.28 -3.94 9.43
N ASN A 226 11.22 -3.60 10.14
CA ASN A 226 11.19 -3.68 11.60
C ASN A 226 10.77 -5.06 12.13
N ARG A 227 10.44 -6.01 11.24
CA ARG A 227 10.07 -7.36 11.62
C ARG A 227 11.32 -8.15 11.99
N ASP A 228 11.41 -8.54 13.25
CA ASP A 228 12.49 -9.43 13.75
C ASP A 228 12.17 -10.90 13.40
N TYR A 229 12.32 -11.22 12.12
CA TYR A 229 12.03 -12.56 11.61
C TYR A 229 12.77 -13.64 12.37
N HIS A 230 12.08 -14.76 12.66
CA HIS A 230 12.64 -15.93 13.35
C HIS A 230 13.86 -16.49 12.59
N VAL A 231 13.72 -16.69 11.30
CA VAL A 231 14.85 -17.05 10.43
C VAL A 231 15.40 -15.78 9.76
N LYS A 232 16.63 -15.42 10.08
CA LYS A 232 17.25 -14.22 9.51
C LYS A 232 17.55 -14.40 8.03
N ALA A 233 17.47 -13.33 7.24
CA ALA A 233 17.69 -13.38 5.80
C ALA A 233 19.04 -14.03 5.41
N ALA A 234 20.10 -13.82 6.22
CA ALA A 234 21.42 -14.41 6.00
C ALA A 234 21.45 -15.94 6.25
N ASP A 235 20.50 -16.48 6.96
CA ASP A 235 20.41 -17.91 7.34
C ASP A 235 19.46 -18.69 6.44
N VAL A 236 18.71 -18.03 5.54
CA VAL A 236 17.80 -18.69 4.59
C VAL A 236 18.56 -19.55 3.60
N LYS A 237 18.26 -20.83 3.57
CA LYS A 237 18.85 -21.83 2.68
C LYS A 237 17.95 -22.12 1.49
N PRO A 238 18.51 -22.45 0.30
CA PRO A 238 17.74 -22.82 -0.88
C PRO A 238 17.22 -24.27 -0.75
N LEU A 239 16.10 -24.47 -0.02
CA LEU A 239 15.51 -25.79 0.21
C LEU A 239 14.59 -26.26 -0.94
N LEU A 240 14.12 -25.33 -1.78
CA LEU A 240 13.20 -25.57 -2.89
C LEU A 240 13.86 -25.30 -4.27
N SER A 241 15.08 -25.76 -4.48
CA SER A 241 15.84 -25.53 -5.73
C SER A 241 15.15 -26.09 -6.99
N ASP A 242 14.32 -27.11 -6.87
CA ASP A 242 13.63 -27.79 -7.96
C ASP A 242 12.16 -27.36 -8.13
N TRP A 243 11.70 -26.39 -7.34
CA TRP A 243 10.33 -25.90 -7.43
C TRP A 243 10.06 -25.24 -8.78
N LYS A 244 8.92 -25.59 -9.40
CA LYS A 244 8.49 -25.04 -10.69
C LYS A 244 7.11 -24.41 -10.55
N GLY A 245 7.01 -23.15 -10.92
CA GLY A 245 5.77 -22.38 -10.87
C GLY A 245 5.85 -21.21 -9.89
N ALA A 246 4.71 -20.60 -9.64
CA ALA A 246 4.61 -19.52 -8.66
C ALA A 246 5.04 -20.00 -7.28
N ASP A 247 5.85 -19.19 -6.58
CA ASP A 247 6.43 -19.52 -5.27
C ASP A 247 5.97 -18.59 -4.15
N GLY A 248 5.05 -17.66 -4.44
CA GLY A 248 4.44 -16.79 -3.45
C GLY A 248 3.44 -17.54 -2.59
N CYS A 249 3.38 -17.21 -1.30
CA CYS A 249 2.43 -17.76 -0.33
C CYS A 249 2.12 -16.71 0.74
N ILE A 250 1.07 -16.94 1.52
CA ILE A 250 0.75 -16.13 2.69
C ILE A 250 1.05 -16.93 3.96
N ALA A 251 1.67 -16.29 4.95
CA ALA A 251 1.91 -16.89 6.26
C ALA A 251 1.72 -15.88 7.38
N THR A 252 1.29 -16.36 8.56
CA THR A 252 1.12 -15.52 9.74
C THR A 252 2.46 -15.19 10.42
N ASN A 253 2.49 -14.06 11.14
CA ASN A 253 3.66 -13.64 11.92
C ASN A 253 3.96 -14.61 13.07
N ARG A 254 2.99 -15.42 13.52
CA ARG A 254 3.21 -16.51 14.46
C ARG A 254 4.33 -17.44 13.98
N ILE A 255 4.38 -17.71 12.68
CA ILE A 255 5.42 -18.56 12.08
C ILE A 255 6.68 -17.74 11.84
N THR A 256 6.59 -16.66 11.07
CA THR A 256 7.75 -15.98 10.50
C THR A 256 8.48 -15.07 11.49
N VAL A 257 7.79 -14.56 12.51
CA VAL A 257 8.35 -13.66 13.54
C VAL A 257 8.48 -14.37 14.87
N GLU A 258 7.42 -15.03 15.35
CA GLU A 258 7.41 -15.67 16.67
C GLU A 258 8.05 -17.08 16.67
N GLY A 259 8.30 -17.68 15.50
CA GLY A 259 9.00 -18.94 15.34
C GLY A 259 8.16 -20.18 15.66
N TYR A 260 6.82 -20.06 15.64
CA TYR A 260 5.95 -21.21 15.77
C TYR A 260 6.03 -22.11 14.54
N LYS A 261 5.82 -23.38 14.73
CA LYS A 261 5.67 -24.33 13.64
C LYS A 261 4.33 -24.13 12.93
N VAL A 262 4.29 -24.46 11.64
CA VAL A 262 3.03 -24.54 10.91
C VAL A 262 2.14 -25.61 11.56
N GLY A 263 1.00 -25.22 12.10
CA GLY A 263 0.00 -26.11 12.68
C GLY A 263 -1.11 -26.46 11.71
N TYR A 264 -1.51 -25.49 10.89
CA TYR A 264 -2.51 -25.65 9.85
C TYR A 264 -2.05 -25.00 8.57
N CYS A 265 -2.26 -25.64 7.44
CA CYS A 265 -2.03 -25.06 6.13
C CYS A 265 -3.01 -25.59 5.12
N TYR A 266 -3.29 -24.76 4.11
CA TYR A 266 -4.17 -25.14 3.00
C TYR A 266 -3.67 -24.58 1.68
N ARG A 267 -4.13 -25.21 0.61
CA ARG A 267 -3.89 -24.74 -0.74
C ARG A 267 -5.21 -24.55 -1.46
N GLU A 268 -5.44 -23.35 -1.89
CA GLU A 268 -6.59 -22.92 -2.67
C GLU A 268 -6.21 -22.61 -4.11
N LYS A 269 -7.18 -22.15 -4.91
CA LYS A 269 -6.90 -21.68 -6.27
C LYS A 269 -6.00 -20.45 -6.18
N PRO A 270 -4.86 -20.42 -6.92
CA PRO A 270 -3.97 -19.27 -6.91
C PRO A 270 -4.66 -17.97 -7.34
N ASP A 271 -4.33 -16.87 -6.67
CA ASP A 271 -4.72 -15.52 -7.04
C ASP A 271 -3.56 -14.84 -7.80
N GLY A 272 -3.61 -14.94 -9.13
CA GLY A 272 -2.60 -14.37 -10.00
C GLY A 272 -1.35 -15.22 -10.24
N GLY A 273 -0.41 -14.69 -11.04
CA GLY A 273 0.76 -15.44 -11.53
C GLY A 273 1.89 -15.60 -10.52
N TRP A 274 1.87 -14.89 -9.41
CA TRP A 274 2.88 -14.94 -8.34
C TRP A 274 2.53 -15.98 -7.27
N ASP A 275 1.22 -16.26 -7.08
CA ASP A 275 0.67 -17.03 -5.97
C ASP A 275 0.74 -18.53 -6.24
N SER A 276 1.23 -19.30 -5.28
CA SER A 276 1.20 -20.77 -5.28
C SER A 276 -0.13 -21.36 -4.80
N GLY A 277 -0.98 -20.52 -4.20
CA GLY A 277 -2.21 -20.91 -3.52
C GLY A 277 -2.02 -21.37 -2.08
N TRP A 278 -0.79 -21.48 -1.56
CA TRP A 278 -0.53 -21.92 -0.22
C TRP A 278 -0.72 -20.82 0.84
N ARG A 279 -1.36 -21.20 1.96
CA ARG A 279 -1.59 -20.38 3.14
C ARG A 279 -1.16 -21.16 4.38
N PHE A 280 -0.39 -20.52 5.27
CA PHE A 280 0.23 -21.15 6.44
C PHE A 280 -0.10 -20.38 7.70
N THR A 281 -0.61 -21.11 8.72
CA THR A 281 -0.90 -20.59 10.05
C THR A 281 -0.29 -21.50 11.12
N ALA A 282 -0.11 -20.98 12.34
CA ALA A 282 0.30 -21.80 13.48
C ALA A 282 -0.84 -22.70 13.99
N GLY A 283 -2.10 -22.38 13.60
CA GLY A 283 -3.29 -23.16 13.93
C GLY A 283 -3.91 -22.81 15.28
N ASP A 284 -3.36 -21.82 15.98
CA ASP A 284 -3.87 -21.32 17.26
C ASP A 284 -4.23 -19.83 17.22
N GLU A 285 -4.20 -19.23 16.03
CA GLU A 285 -4.57 -17.85 15.84
C GLU A 285 -6.06 -17.63 16.15
N SER A 286 -6.35 -16.56 16.91
CA SER A 286 -7.72 -16.14 17.14
C SER A 286 -8.31 -15.42 15.92
N GLU A 287 -9.63 -15.38 15.82
CA GLU A 287 -10.34 -14.61 14.80
C GLU A 287 -9.86 -13.15 14.77
N ALA A 288 -9.80 -12.48 15.92
CA ALA A 288 -9.29 -11.11 16.02
C ALA A 288 -7.82 -10.94 15.57
N TYR A 289 -7.00 -11.99 15.67
CA TYR A 289 -5.63 -11.97 15.14
C TYR A 289 -5.64 -12.08 13.62
N MET A 290 -6.50 -12.92 13.06
CA MET A 290 -6.62 -13.12 11.60
C MET A 290 -7.26 -11.93 10.89
N ASP A 291 -8.11 -11.18 11.58
CA ASP A 291 -8.74 -9.96 11.06
C ASP A 291 -7.78 -8.79 10.90
N ASP A 292 -6.61 -8.80 11.57
CA ASP A 292 -5.59 -7.77 11.41
C ASP A 292 -4.63 -8.14 10.27
N PRO A 293 -4.66 -7.44 9.13
CA PRO A 293 -3.79 -7.73 7.98
C PRO A 293 -2.29 -7.58 8.30
N ASN A 294 -1.93 -6.87 9.37
CA ASN A 294 -0.54 -6.74 9.80
C ASN A 294 0.01 -8.04 10.41
N ASN A 295 -0.85 -8.97 10.79
CA ASN A 295 -0.46 -10.26 11.39
C ASN A 295 -0.10 -11.32 10.36
N ALA A 296 -0.18 -11.04 9.07
CA ALA A 296 0.23 -11.91 7.99
C ALA A 296 1.11 -11.18 6.98
N GLY A 297 1.75 -11.91 6.08
CA GLY A 297 2.56 -11.35 5.02
C GLY A 297 2.70 -12.29 3.84
N ILE A 298 3.14 -11.72 2.70
CA ILE A 298 3.45 -12.48 1.49
C ILE A 298 4.92 -12.87 1.53
N TYR A 299 5.19 -14.15 1.35
CA TYR A 299 6.52 -14.74 1.40
C TYR A 299 6.76 -15.66 0.20
N LYS A 300 8.02 -16.04 -0.03
CA LYS A 300 8.34 -17.17 -0.89
C LYS A 300 8.15 -18.48 -0.12
N LEU A 301 7.67 -19.51 -0.78
CA LEU A 301 7.57 -20.86 -0.19
C LEU A 301 8.88 -21.30 0.46
N ASN A 302 10.02 -20.99 -0.18
CA ASN A 302 11.34 -21.31 0.37
C ASN A 302 11.60 -20.66 1.75
N THR A 303 11.05 -19.46 1.98
CA THR A 303 11.17 -18.80 3.29
C THR A 303 10.45 -19.63 4.36
N ILE A 304 9.20 -19.99 4.13
CA ILE A 304 8.41 -20.78 5.09
C ILE A 304 8.98 -22.19 5.28
N CYS A 305 9.60 -22.76 4.24
CA CYS A 305 10.35 -24.02 4.39
C CYS A 305 11.57 -23.90 5.32
N ASN A 306 12.15 -22.72 5.46
CA ASN A 306 13.24 -22.49 6.42
C ASN A 306 12.71 -22.33 7.85
N ASP A 307 11.52 -21.73 8.02
CA ASP A 307 10.85 -21.69 9.33
C ASP A 307 10.34 -23.08 9.74
N ASP A 308 9.78 -23.83 8.80
CA ASP A 308 9.28 -25.20 9.05
C ASP A 308 9.52 -26.16 7.87
N PRO A 309 10.63 -26.93 7.86
CA PRO A 309 10.93 -27.88 6.80
C PRO A 309 9.90 -29.01 6.64
N ASP A 310 9.09 -29.29 7.66
CA ASP A 310 8.10 -30.38 7.63
C ASP A 310 6.99 -30.15 6.59
N ILE A 311 6.82 -28.91 6.09
CA ILE A 311 5.85 -28.61 5.03
C ILE A 311 6.32 -29.04 3.63
N ILE A 312 7.63 -29.22 3.41
CA ILE A 312 8.18 -29.50 2.08
C ILE A 312 7.48 -30.68 1.37
N PRO A 313 7.22 -31.82 2.03
CA PRO A 313 6.54 -32.95 1.42
C PRO A 313 5.11 -32.66 0.96
N LEU A 314 4.46 -31.61 1.54
CA LEU A 314 3.06 -31.28 1.26
C LEU A 314 2.92 -30.43 0.01
N LEU A 315 3.94 -29.62 -0.33
CA LEU A 315 3.86 -28.54 -1.32
C LEU A 315 3.45 -28.99 -2.72
N ASN A 316 3.71 -30.25 -3.09
CA ASN A 316 3.31 -30.81 -4.39
C ASN A 316 1.86 -31.32 -4.44
N THR A 317 1.11 -31.22 -3.33
CA THR A 317 -0.30 -31.63 -3.32
C THR A 317 -1.13 -30.66 -4.14
N SER A 318 -2.03 -31.21 -4.96
CA SER A 318 -2.91 -30.39 -5.82
C SER A 318 -3.96 -29.67 -4.98
N ALA A 319 -4.25 -28.42 -5.38
CA ALA A 319 -5.37 -27.66 -4.83
C ALA A 319 -6.74 -28.25 -5.31
N PRO A 320 -7.82 -28.15 -4.50
CA PRO A 320 -7.80 -27.70 -3.10
C PRO A 320 -7.34 -28.81 -2.15
N CYS A 321 -6.61 -28.43 -1.11
CA CYS A 321 -6.22 -29.37 -0.03
C CYS A 321 -5.93 -28.60 1.26
N ALA A 322 -6.06 -29.29 2.41
CA ALA A 322 -5.64 -28.75 3.70
C ALA A 322 -5.02 -29.84 4.56
N PHE A 323 -4.16 -29.39 5.46
CA PHE A 323 -3.45 -30.25 6.40
C PHE A 323 -3.45 -29.61 7.78
N GLU A 324 -3.59 -30.43 8.80
CA GLU A 324 -3.48 -30.04 10.20
C GLU A 324 -2.43 -30.92 10.88
N ARG A 325 -1.65 -30.33 11.77
CA ARG A 325 -0.62 -31.03 12.52
C ARG A 325 -1.24 -31.69 13.76
N ASP A 326 -1.08 -33.00 13.90
CA ASP A 326 -1.59 -33.74 15.05
C ASP A 326 -0.73 -33.57 16.33
N GLU A 327 -1.17 -34.14 17.44
CA GLU A 327 -0.48 -34.08 18.74
C GLU A 327 0.95 -34.66 18.71
N ASN A 328 1.27 -35.50 17.72
CA ASN A 328 2.61 -36.05 17.50
C ASN A 328 3.48 -35.20 16.58
N GLY A 329 2.96 -34.07 16.12
CA GLY A 329 3.66 -33.17 15.21
C GLY A 329 3.63 -33.61 13.74
N VAL A 330 2.75 -34.55 13.36
CA VAL A 330 2.66 -35.08 11.99
C VAL A 330 1.47 -34.47 11.27
N PHE A 331 1.67 -34.01 10.05
CA PHE A 331 0.60 -33.49 9.25
C PHE A 331 -0.38 -34.59 8.79
N GLN A 332 -1.65 -34.34 9.04
CA GLN A 332 -2.76 -35.16 8.56
C GLN A 332 -3.55 -34.39 7.54
N GLN A 333 -3.82 -34.98 6.38
CA GLN A 333 -4.65 -34.36 5.36
C GLN A 333 -6.11 -34.37 5.80
N ILE A 334 -6.76 -33.20 5.73
CA ILE A 334 -8.18 -33.05 6.00
C ILE A 334 -8.94 -33.53 4.77
N LYS A 335 -9.77 -34.58 4.96
CA LYS A 335 -10.59 -35.14 3.88
C LYS A 335 -11.74 -34.20 3.56
N ASP A 336 -12.05 -34.11 2.26
CA ASP A 336 -13.19 -33.34 1.74
C ASP A 336 -13.15 -31.85 2.13
N TRP A 337 -11.95 -31.31 2.48
CA TRP A 337 -11.76 -29.89 2.70
C TRP A 337 -12.05 -29.10 1.42
N LYS A 338 -12.78 -28.02 1.60
CA LYS A 338 -13.02 -27.02 0.56
C LYS A 338 -12.61 -25.66 1.14
N PRO A 339 -12.07 -24.75 0.29
CA PRO A 339 -12.00 -23.35 0.69
C PRO A 339 -13.39 -22.92 1.11
N ASP A 340 -13.47 -22.05 2.11
CA ASP A 340 -14.72 -21.34 2.35
C ASP A 340 -15.10 -20.75 0.99
N GLU A 341 -16.27 -21.15 0.49
CA GLU A 341 -16.82 -20.47 -0.67
C GLU A 341 -16.91 -19.03 -0.17
N ASP A 342 -16.10 -18.13 -0.75
CA ASP A 342 -16.36 -16.72 -0.59
C ASP A 342 -17.88 -16.61 -0.72
N GLU A 343 -18.59 -16.13 0.30
CA GLU A 343 -20.03 -15.90 0.17
C GLU A 343 -20.12 -15.14 -1.13
N GLU A 344 -20.55 -15.82 -2.21
CA GLU A 344 -20.53 -15.23 -3.54
C GLU A 344 -21.23 -13.90 -3.37
N ASP A 345 -20.47 -12.82 -3.41
CA ASP A 345 -21.04 -11.50 -3.25
C ASP A 345 -22.18 -11.46 -4.26
N PRO A 346 -23.47 -11.40 -3.81
CA PRO A 346 -24.62 -11.51 -4.68
C PRO A 346 -24.52 -10.55 -5.88
N ASP A 347 -23.68 -9.52 -5.74
CA ASP A 347 -23.38 -8.51 -6.74
C ASP A 347 -22.41 -8.99 -7.84
N MET A 348 -21.47 -9.92 -7.53
CA MET A 348 -20.61 -10.54 -8.56
C MET A 348 -21.42 -11.44 -9.53
N ASP A 349 -22.50 -12.04 -9.08
CA ASP A 349 -23.37 -12.84 -9.94
C ASP A 349 -24.19 -11.96 -10.90
N ILE A 350 -24.54 -10.76 -10.49
CA ILE A 350 -25.18 -9.73 -11.33
C ILE A 350 -24.22 -9.25 -12.43
N LEU A 351 -22.95 -9.04 -12.12
CA LEU A 351 -21.93 -8.66 -13.12
C LEU A 351 -21.67 -9.78 -14.14
N LYS A 352 -21.64 -11.04 -13.70
CA LYS A 352 -21.54 -12.22 -14.60
C LYS A 352 -22.79 -12.38 -15.46
N GLN A 353 -23.98 -12.09 -14.95
CA GLN A 353 -25.22 -12.10 -15.74
C GLN A 353 -25.24 -10.97 -16.78
N CYS A 354 -24.76 -9.77 -16.46
CA CYS A 354 -24.65 -8.67 -17.42
C CYS A 354 -23.70 -8.98 -18.58
N GLN A 355 -22.61 -9.72 -18.36
CA GLN A 355 -21.71 -10.16 -19.44
C GLN A 355 -22.34 -11.17 -20.41
N LYS A 356 -23.25 -12.00 -19.94
CA LYS A 356 -23.98 -12.98 -20.79
C LYS A 356 -24.99 -12.38 -21.74
N TRP A 357 -25.36 -11.12 -21.61
CA TRP A 357 -26.33 -10.44 -22.47
C TRP A 357 -25.67 -9.71 -23.66
N HIS A 358 -24.33 -9.82 -23.78
CA HIS A 358 -23.55 -9.20 -24.86
C HIS A 358 -22.92 -10.23 -25.83
N GLU A 359 -23.20 -11.54 -25.67
CA GLU A 359 -22.97 -12.58 -26.70
C GLU A 359 -24.28 -12.87 -27.45
#